data_9a30cd238eabef4c417335e0288a2883
#
_entry.id   9a30cd238eabef4c417335e0288a2883
#
_cell.length_a   1.000
_cell.length_b   1.000
_cell.length_c   1.000
_cell.angle_alpha   90.00
_cell.angle_beta   90.00
_cell.angle_gamma   90.00
#
_symmetry.space_group_name_H-M   'P 1'
#
loop_
_entity.id
_entity.type
_entity.pdbx_description
1 polymer ?
#
loop_
_entity_poly.entity_id
_entity_poly.type
_entity_poly.pdbx_seq_one_letter_code
_entity_poly.pdbx_strand_id
1 'polypeptide(L)'
;MIYGMSARVVLLLPRFTYRNDFLDAAEALGIEVIVGADFRQAMAEQMGDRALHLDFGNPEQAAGAIASLHARHKIDAVVAADEQGVLVAAVASARLGLRHNSIAAASFTRDKLALRQRLATAGVSQPLFATSDRAATPAGVGFDPPFVVKPRRLSGSQGVLRIDNFSDLAQAVTRVQRIACHEEPVLIESFVPGVEIAVEGLVRGGGLEVLATFDKPDPLNGPTFEETLYVTPSRLAPDVLEHAHALVAEAARALALVEGPVHAEVRIDRATGRQWVIEVAGRSIGGLCSRTLRFGLDVRLEELILRHALGLRLPPLRRERTAAGVLMLPVPKAGILKAVHGIEAARAVAGIKGIEITVTNGTGLTPLPEGDRYLGFVFARAATPEIVEGALRSAWSLLRIQID
;
A
#
# COMPACT_ATOMS: atom_id res chain seq x y z
N MET A 1 12.86 39.26 -19.21
CA MET A 1 13.42 37.94 -19.57
C MET A 1 13.24 37.02 -18.35
N ILE A 2 12.20 36.22 -18.37
CA ILE A 2 12.01 35.15 -17.35
C ILE A 2 12.96 34.03 -17.79
N TYR A 3 14.08 33.86 -17.10
CA TYR A 3 14.93 32.70 -17.29
C TYR A 3 14.06 31.46 -17.10
N GLY A 4 13.85 30.72 -18.17
CA GLY A 4 13.13 29.46 -18.14
C GLY A 4 13.84 28.48 -17.19
N MET A 5 13.33 28.34 -15.97
CA MET A 5 13.70 27.19 -15.13
C MET A 5 13.29 25.95 -15.92
N SER A 6 14.26 25.11 -16.26
CA SER A 6 13.98 23.78 -16.82
C SER A 6 12.94 23.09 -15.93
N ALA A 7 11.91 22.51 -16.53
CA ALA A 7 10.91 21.77 -15.78
C ALA A 7 11.61 20.68 -14.96
N ARG A 8 11.15 20.46 -13.70
CA ARG A 8 11.63 19.35 -12.89
C ARG A 8 11.13 18.05 -13.49
N VAL A 9 11.94 17.01 -13.47
CA VAL A 9 11.63 15.70 -14.05
C VAL A 9 11.56 14.66 -12.97
N VAL A 10 10.43 13.95 -12.89
CA VAL A 10 10.22 12.82 -11.98
C VAL A 10 10.06 11.54 -12.76
N LEU A 11 10.82 10.52 -12.40
CA LEU A 11 10.57 9.14 -12.83
C LEU A 11 9.61 8.47 -11.84
N LEU A 12 8.43 8.10 -12.33
CA LEU A 12 7.44 7.32 -11.58
C LEU A 12 7.61 5.82 -11.90
N LEU A 13 7.50 4.99 -10.87
CA LEU A 13 7.58 3.53 -10.97
C LEU A 13 6.25 2.91 -10.51
N PRO A 14 5.20 2.90 -11.36
CA PRO A 14 3.92 2.26 -11.08
C PRO A 14 3.90 0.80 -11.53
N ARG A 15 3.12 -0.04 -10.83
CA ARG A 15 2.68 -1.34 -11.33
C ARG A 15 1.30 -1.28 -11.98
N PHE A 16 0.40 -0.47 -11.41
CA PHE A 16 -0.99 -0.41 -11.82
C PHE A 16 -1.27 0.79 -12.73
N THR A 17 -1.98 0.54 -13.83
CA THR A 17 -2.28 1.56 -14.85
C THR A 17 -3.36 2.56 -14.43
N TYR A 18 -4.12 2.28 -13.36
CA TYR A 18 -5.23 3.13 -12.92
C TYR A 18 -4.81 4.21 -11.89
N ARG A 19 -3.53 4.28 -11.46
CA ARG A 19 -3.05 5.30 -10.50
C ARG A 19 -2.63 6.59 -11.18
N ASN A 20 -3.58 7.27 -11.84
CA ASN A 20 -3.32 8.52 -12.56
C ASN A 20 -3.12 9.73 -11.64
N ASP A 21 -3.42 9.63 -10.35
CA ASP A 21 -3.36 10.74 -9.39
C ASP A 21 -1.96 11.37 -9.29
N PHE A 22 -0.90 10.60 -9.52
CA PHE A 22 0.47 11.14 -9.62
C PHE A 22 0.68 12.00 -10.87
N LEU A 23 0.05 11.67 -12.00
CA LEU A 23 0.13 12.46 -13.23
C LEU A 23 -0.60 13.79 -13.06
N ASP A 24 -1.81 13.75 -12.49
CA ASP A 24 -2.59 14.96 -12.17
C ASP A 24 -1.83 15.88 -11.22
N ALA A 25 -1.17 15.31 -10.19
CA ALA A 25 -0.36 16.06 -9.25
C ALA A 25 0.89 16.68 -9.89
N ALA A 26 1.53 15.95 -10.79
CA ALA A 26 2.68 16.45 -11.54
C ALA A 26 2.30 17.59 -12.49
N GLU A 27 1.16 17.48 -13.20
CA GLU A 27 0.61 18.52 -14.06
C GLU A 27 0.33 19.80 -13.26
N ALA A 28 -0.34 19.67 -12.09
CA ALA A 28 -0.63 20.79 -11.20
C ALA A 28 0.65 21.51 -10.70
N LEU A 29 1.77 20.78 -10.62
CA LEU A 29 3.08 21.30 -10.20
C LEU A 29 3.98 21.76 -11.36
N GLY A 30 3.57 21.58 -12.61
CA GLY A 30 4.40 21.84 -13.78
C GLY A 30 5.64 20.93 -13.86
N ILE A 31 5.50 19.68 -13.41
CA ILE A 31 6.55 18.65 -13.38
C ILE A 31 6.42 17.76 -14.61
N GLU A 32 7.53 17.53 -15.31
CA GLU A 32 7.60 16.51 -16.35
C GLU A 32 7.66 15.11 -15.74
N VAL A 33 6.90 14.16 -16.29
CA VAL A 33 6.87 12.77 -15.83
C VAL A 33 7.42 11.82 -16.87
N ILE A 34 8.34 10.99 -16.43
CA ILE A 34 8.76 9.76 -17.11
C ILE A 34 8.14 8.58 -16.35
N VAL A 35 7.62 7.59 -17.06
CA VAL A 35 7.03 6.39 -16.45
C VAL A 35 7.92 5.20 -16.73
N GLY A 36 8.43 4.57 -15.67
CA GLY A 36 9.17 3.31 -15.73
C GLY A 36 8.31 2.16 -15.17
N ALA A 37 8.05 1.13 -15.96
CA ALA A 37 7.19 0.02 -15.58
C ALA A 37 7.80 -1.33 -15.98
N ASP A 38 7.40 -2.40 -15.28
CA ASP A 38 7.81 -3.79 -15.57
C ASP A 38 7.00 -4.43 -16.70
N PHE A 39 6.19 -3.65 -17.38
CA PHE A 39 5.46 -4.05 -18.58
C PHE A 39 5.64 -3.00 -19.69
N ARG A 40 5.52 -3.44 -20.95
CA ARG A 40 5.56 -2.53 -22.09
C ARG A 40 4.30 -1.68 -22.12
N GLN A 41 4.44 -0.37 -22.04
CA GLN A 41 3.33 0.56 -22.11
C GLN A 41 2.76 0.59 -23.54
N ALA A 42 1.44 0.68 -23.66
CA ALA A 42 0.74 0.61 -24.95
C ALA A 42 1.19 1.67 -25.96
N MET A 43 1.61 2.85 -25.49
CA MET A 43 2.06 3.98 -26.33
C MET A 43 3.57 4.25 -26.21
N ALA A 44 4.35 3.26 -25.78
CA ALA A 44 5.80 3.44 -25.51
C ALA A 44 6.56 4.01 -26.72
N GLU A 45 6.20 3.61 -27.95
CA GLU A 45 6.86 4.10 -29.17
C GLU A 45 6.61 5.59 -29.41
N GLN A 46 5.39 6.07 -29.12
CA GLN A 46 5.02 7.48 -29.26
C GLN A 46 5.54 8.31 -28.08
N MET A 47 5.72 7.72 -26.92
CA MET A 47 6.24 8.37 -25.72
C MET A 47 7.76 8.55 -25.75
N GLY A 48 8.47 7.72 -26.54
CA GLY A 48 9.94 7.73 -26.61
C GLY A 48 10.59 7.55 -25.23
N ASP A 49 11.56 8.37 -24.88
CA ASP A 49 12.26 8.32 -23.60
C ASP A 49 11.38 8.58 -22.36
N ARG A 50 10.11 8.97 -22.53
CA ARG A 50 9.15 9.12 -21.43
C ARG A 50 8.47 7.82 -20.98
N ALA A 51 8.68 6.70 -21.71
CA ALA A 51 8.22 5.38 -21.35
C ALA A 51 9.40 4.41 -21.26
N LEU A 52 9.75 4.03 -20.05
CA LEU A 52 10.89 3.15 -19.79
C LEU A 52 10.41 1.75 -19.36
N HIS A 53 10.83 0.71 -20.08
CA HIS A 53 10.59 -0.67 -19.67
C HIS A 53 11.73 -1.14 -18.74
N LEU A 54 11.37 -1.56 -17.53
CA LEU A 54 12.31 -1.92 -16.45
C LEU A 54 11.96 -3.30 -15.89
N ASP A 55 12.95 -4.09 -15.56
CA ASP A 55 12.74 -5.30 -14.77
C ASP A 55 12.80 -4.97 -13.27
N PHE A 56 11.63 -4.92 -12.61
CA PHE A 56 11.57 -4.69 -11.18
C PHE A 56 12.10 -5.87 -10.34
N GLY A 57 12.22 -7.06 -10.93
CA GLY A 57 12.87 -8.21 -10.33
C GLY A 57 14.39 -8.08 -10.28
N ASN A 58 14.99 -7.20 -11.09
CA ASN A 58 16.42 -6.92 -11.13
C ASN A 58 16.71 -5.42 -10.92
N PRO A 59 16.66 -4.91 -9.67
CA PRO A 59 16.83 -3.50 -9.36
C PRO A 59 18.14 -2.88 -9.84
N GLU A 60 19.23 -3.64 -9.88
CA GLU A 60 20.53 -3.15 -10.36
C GLU A 60 20.53 -2.91 -11.88
N GLN A 61 19.94 -3.82 -12.66
CA GLN A 61 19.76 -3.65 -14.09
C GLN A 61 18.84 -2.47 -14.40
N ALA A 62 17.71 -2.38 -13.69
CA ALA A 62 16.76 -1.28 -13.82
C ALA A 62 17.44 0.07 -13.51
N ALA A 63 18.20 0.17 -12.43
CA ALA A 63 18.95 1.36 -12.08
C ALA A 63 20.04 1.73 -13.11
N GLY A 64 20.64 0.74 -13.78
CA GLY A 64 21.55 0.96 -14.91
C GLY A 64 20.87 1.63 -16.10
N ALA A 65 19.67 1.15 -16.47
CA ALA A 65 18.84 1.74 -17.53
C ALA A 65 18.41 3.17 -17.17
N ILE A 66 18.00 3.40 -15.92
CA ILE A 66 17.62 4.74 -15.40
C ILE A 66 18.81 5.69 -15.44
N ALA A 67 20.02 5.24 -15.05
CA ALA A 67 21.22 6.08 -15.10
C ALA A 67 21.60 6.44 -16.55
N SER A 68 21.44 5.51 -17.49
CA SER A 68 21.66 5.79 -18.92
C SER A 68 20.68 6.81 -19.48
N LEU A 69 19.43 6.77 -19.02
CA LEU A 69 18.44 7.80 -19.37
C LEU A 69 18.80 9.14 -18.73
N HIS A 70 19.15 9.15 -17.44
CA HIS A 70 19.53 10.37 -16.69
C HIS A 70 20.68 11.14 -17.36
N ALA A 71 21.64 10.42 -17.97
CA ALA A 71 22.77 11.03 -18.68
C ALA A 71 22.32 11.85 -19.91
N ARG A 72 21.17 11.52 -20.51
CA ARG A 72 20.59 12.22 -21.67
C ARG A 72 19.46 13.16 -21.30
N HIS A 73 18.71 12.79 -20.27
CA HIS A 73 17.53 13.49 -19.82
C HIS A 73 17.53 13.50 -18.28
N LYS A 74 17.95 14.63 -17.71
CA LYS A 74 18.14 14.75 -16.26
C LYS A 74 16.88 14.42 -15.50
N ILE A 75 16.98 13.46 -14.58
CA ILE A 75 15.92 13.07 -13.63
C ILE A 75 16.21 13.75 -12.28
N ASP A 76 15.26 14.44 -11.70
CA ASP A 76 15.40 15.15 -10.41
C ASP A 76 14.91 14.32 -9.21
N ALA A 77 14.02 13.34 -9.43
CA ALA A 77 13.59 12.38 -8.39
C ALA A 77 13.10 11.08 -9.02
N VAL A 78 13.23 9.96 -8.28
CA VAL A 78 12.63 8.67 -8.60
C VAL A 78 11.63 8.31 -7.51
N VAL A 79 10.37 8.08 -7.87
CA VAL A 79 9.28 7.84 -6.93
C VAL A 79 8.59 6.51 -7.24
N ALA A 80 8.56 5.62 -6.25
CA ALA A 80 7.75 4.42 -6.31
C ALA A 80 6.29 4.77 -6.04
N ALA A 81 5.43 4.55 -7.03
CA ALA A 81 3.99 4.70 -6.86
C ALA A 81 3.37 3.46 -6.19
N ASP A 82 3.99 2.30 -6.35
CA ASP A 82 3.56 1.01 -5.82
C ASP A 82 4.71 0.25 -5.16
N GLU A 83 4.34 -0.79 -4.43
CA GLU A 83 5.24 -1.63 -3.63
C GLU A 83 6.44 -2.17 -4.45
N GLN A 84 6.21 -2.61 -5.70
CA GLN A 84 7.21 -3.26 -6.53
C GLN A 84 8.33 -2.32 -6.96
N GLY A 85 8.02 -1.03 -7.11
CA GLY A 85 8.99 0.01 -7.49
C GLY A 85 9.94 0.45 -6.37
N VAL A 86 9.64 0.13 -5.09
CA VAL A 86 10.35 0.69 -3.93
C VAL A 86 11.85 0.40 -3.96
N LEU A 87 12.24 -0.83 -4.25
CA LEU A 87 13.66 -1.21 -4.26
C LEU A 87 14.39 -0.62 -5.47
N VAL A 88 13.75 -0.61 -6.64
CA VAL A 88 14.30 0.04 -7.85
C VAL A 88 14.50 1.53 -7.62
N ALA A 89 13.51 2.20 -6.98
CA ALA A 89 13.62 3.62 -6.65
C ALA A 89 14.81 3.90 -5.72
N ALA A 90 15.03 3.07 -4.70
CA ALA A 90 16.15 3.22 -3.77
C ALA A 90 17.50 3.03 -4.47
N VAL A 91 17.67 1.96 -5.27
CA VAL A 91 18.92 1.67 -5.98
C VAL A 91 19.23 2.74 -7.04
N ALA A 92 18.23 3.13 -7.82
CA ALA A 92 18.39 4.18 -8.83
C ALA A 92 18.72 5.54 -8.21
N SER A 93 17.99 5.93 -7.16
CA SER A 93 18.25 7.21 -6.47
C SER A 93 19.64 7.25 -5.83
N ALA A 94 20.07 6.15 -5.19
CA ALA A 94 21.42 6.04 -4.65
C ALA A 94 22.48 6.24 -5.74
N ARG A 95 22.32 5.59 -6.89
CA ARG A 95 23.24 5.70 -8.03
C ARG A 95 23.28 7.11 -8.63
N LEU A 96 22.17 7.82 -8.61
CA LEU A 96 22.04 9.18 -9.14
C LEU A 96 22.34 10.28 -8.12
N GLY A 97 22.61 9.95 -6.85
CA GLY A 97 22.83 10.94 -5.79
C GLY A 97 21.55 11.73 -5.44
N LEU A 98 20.37 11.13 -5.65
CA LEU A 98 19.08 11.72 -5.34
C LEU A 98 18.63 11.37 -3.91
N ARG A 99 17.62 12.10 -3.41
CA ARG A 99 17.01 11.83 -2.10
C ARG A 99 16.35 10.44 -2.08
N HIS A 100 16.66 9.63 -1.07
CA HIS A 100 16.15 8.26 -0.96
C HIS A 100 16.36 7.66 0.44
N ASN A 101 15.66 6.55 0.73
CA ASN A 101 16.00 5.64 1.80
C ASN A 101 17.16 4.73 1.36
N SER A 102 17.99 4.27 2.30
CA SER A 102 19.02 3.29 1.98
C SER A 102 18.41 2.04 1.33
N ILE A 103 19.20 1.36 0.48
CA ILE A 103 18.77 0.11 -0.17
C ILE A 103 18.36 -0.93 0.88
N ALA A 104 19.08 -0.99 2.01
CA ALA A 104 18.74 -1.87 3.12
C ALA A 104 17.37 -1.52 3.74
N ALA A 105 17.09 -0.23 4.00
CA ALA A 105 15.81 0.21 4.53
C ALA A 105 14.65 -0.13 3.56
N ALA A 106 14.84 0.13 2.27
CA ALA A 106 13.88 -0.26 1.23
C ALA A 106 13.65 -1.78 1.19
N SER A 107 14.70 -2.58 1.33
CA SER A 107 14.61 -4.04 1.36
C SER A 107 13.83 -4.55 2.58
N PHE A 108 14.00 -3.94 3.76
CA PHE A 108 13.24 -4.31 4.96
C PHE A 108 11.73 -4.10 4.79
N THR A 109 11.31 -3.10 4.05
CA THR A 109 9.88 -2.86 3.79
C THR A 109 9.31 -3.78 2.71
N ARG A 110 10.15 -4.45 1.93
CA ARG A 110 9.76 -5.36 0.83
C ARG A 110 9.72 -6.84 1.24
N ASP A 111 10.40 -7.21 2.30
CA ASP A 111 10.50 -8.59 2.79
C ASP A 111 9.99 -8.67 4.23
N LYS A 112 8.80 -9.27 4.40
CA LYS A 112 8.14 -9.39 5.70
C LYS A 112 8.97 -10.11 6.75
N LEU A 113 9.81 -11.08 6.36
CA LEU A 113 10.72 -11.72 7.29
C LEU A 113 11.84 -10.76 7.75
N ALA A 114 12.45 -10.05 6.83
CA ALA A 114 13.49 -9.07 7.15
C ALA A 114 12.93 -7.94 8.03
N LEU A 115 11.70 -7.49 7.74
CA LEU A 115 10.95 -6.54 8.57
C LEU A 115 10.79 -7.08 10.00
N ARG A 116 10.28 -8.31 10.18
CA ARG A 116 10.09 -8.93 11.50
C ARG A 116 11.39 -9.04 12.28
N GLN A 117 12.47 -9.52 11.65
CA GLN A 117 13.80 -9.63 12.26
C GLN A 117 14.32 -8.28 12.72
N ARG A 118 14.15 -7.25 11.88
CA ARG A 118 14.61 -5.90 12.19
C ARG A 118 13.83 -5.27 13.35
N LEU A 119 12.50 -5.41 13.35
CA LEU A 119 11.65 -4.93 14.44
C LEU A 119 11.93 -5.69 15.75
N ALA A 120 12.13 -7.01 15.70
CA ALA A 120 12.49 -7.81 16.87
C ALA A 120 13.82 -7.34 17.49
N THR A 121 14.85 -7.11 16.66
CA THR A 121 16.15 -6.60 17.13
C THR A 121 16.02 -5.23 17.82
N ALA A 122 15.05 -4.41 17.40
CA ALA A 122 14.80 -3.08 17.97
C ALA A 122 13.81 -3.12 19.14
N GLY A 123 13.24 -4.27 19.49
CA GLY A 123 12.25 -4.41 20.58
C GLY A 123 10.87 -3.81 20.25
N VAL A 124 10.57 -3.56 18.97
CA VAL A 124 9.28 -3.00 18.54
C VAL A 124 8.19 -4.06 18.67
N SER A 125 7.04 -3.67 19.24
CA SER A 125 5.89 -4.57 19.43
C SER A 125 5.33 -5.06 18.09
N GLN A 126 5.30 -6.38 17.91
CA GLN A 126 4.87 -7.08 16.70
C GLN A 126 4.39 -8.49 17.04
N PRO A 127 3.69 -9.22 16.13
CA PRO A 127 3.38 -10.64 16.34
C PRO A 127 4.63 -11.48 16.59
N LEU A 128 4.51 -12.57 17.37
CA LEU A 128 5.51 -13.63 17.36
C LEU A 128 5.64 -14.17 15.93
N PHE A 129 6.83 -14.58 15.53
CA PHE A 129 7.03 -15.08 14.16
C PHE A 129 8.06 -16.20 14.09
N ALA A 130 7.84 -17.05 13.11
CA ALA A 130 8.74 -18.13 12.69
C ALA A 130 8.72 -18.22 11.17
N THR A 131 9.66 -18.95 10.61
CA THR A 131 9.66 -19.33 9.20
C THR A 131 9.50 -20.82 9.06
N SER A 132 8.82 -21.28 8.02
CA SER A 132 8.71 -22.69 7.73
C SER A 132 8.72 -22.95 6.22
N ASP A 133 9.34 -24.07 5.90
CA ASP A 133 9.12 -24.81 4.67
C ASP A 133 8.02 -25.87 4.88
N ARG A 134 7.90 -26.84 3.97
CA ARG A 134 6.89 -27.90 4.03
C ARG A 134 6.98 -28.81 5.26
N ALA A 135 8.10 -28.76 5.99
CA ALA A 135 8.37 -29.63 7.15
C ALA A 135 8.10 -28.95 8.50
N ALA A 136 7.17 -27.97 8.55
CA ALA A 136 6.82 -27.27 9.79
C ALA A 136 6.43 -28.23 10.92
N THR A 137 7.11 -28.09 12.06
CA THR A 137 6.79 -28.83 13.29
C THR A 137 6.37 -27.88 14.41
N PRO A 138 5.54 -28.32 15.39
CA PRO A 138 5.18 -27.47 16.53
C PRO A 138 6.39 -26.86 17.25
N ALA A 139 7.42 -27.66 17.46
CA ALA A 139 8.66 -27.20 18.09
C ALA A 139 9.41 -26.14 17.28
N GLY A 140 9.32 -26.19 15.94
CA GLY A 140 9.96 -25.22 15.05
C GLY A 140 9.23 -23.88 14.99
N VAL A 141 7.91 -23.86 15.26
CA VAL A 141 7.12 -22.61 15.31
C VAL A 141 7.30 -21.91 16.67
N GLY A 142 7.27 -22.66 17.78
CA GLY A 142 7.57 -22.11 19.11
C GLY A 142 6.46 -21.28 19.77
N PHE A 143 5.26 -21.25 19.21
CA PHE A 143 4.05 -20.62 19.77
C PHE A 143 2.79 -21.32 19.28
N ASP A 144 1.66 -21.10 19.98
CA ASP A 144 0.40 -21.78 19.72
C ASP A 144 -0.45 -21.08 18.64
N PRO A 145 -1.35 -21.85 17.95
CA PRO A 145 -2.35 -21.26 17.07
C PRO A 145 -3.34 -20.35 17.84
N PRO A 146 -4.08 -19.45 17.19
CA PRO A 146 -4.17 -19.31 15.73
C PRO A 146 -2.92 -18.70 15.09
N PHE A 147 -2.59 -19.18 13.88
CA PHE A 147 -1.48 -18.64 13.08
C PHE A 147 -1.98 -17.77 11.94
N VAL A 148 -1.11 -16.86 11.47
CA VAL A 148 -1.21 -16.21 10.17
C VAL A 148 -0.03 -16.68 9.31
N VAL A 149 -0.33 -17.41 8.25
CA VAL A 149 0.66 -17.89 7.29
C VAL A 149 0.63 -16.99 6.07
N LYS A 150 1.78 -16.44 5.68
CA LYS A 150 1.85 -15.46 4.60
C LYS A 150 3.16 -15.53 3.81
N PRO A 151 3.13 -15.13 2.52
CA PRO A 151 4.34 -15.03 1.71
C PRO A 151 5.21 -13.85 2.18
N ARG A 152 6.50 -13.92 1.93
CA ARG A 152 7.43 -12.86 2.34
C ARG A 152 7.27 -11.56 1.56
N ARG A 153 6.90 -11.62 0.26
CA ARG A 153 7.05 -10.50 -0.69
C ARG A 153 5.79 -10.06 -1.42
N LEU A 154 4.65 -10.69 -1.22
CA LEU A 154 3.38 -10.25 -1.82
C LEU A 154 2.73 -9.14 -0.99
N SER A 155 1.78 -8.42 -1.59
CA SER A 155 1.03 -7.31 -1.00
C SER A 155 -0.48 -7.49 -1.20
N GLY A 156 -1.32 -6.63 -0.59
CA GLY A 156 -2.77 -6.66 -0.75
C GLY A 156 -3.40 -7.95 -0.24
N SER A 157 -2.92 -8.48 0.87
CA SER A 157 -3.40 -9.72 1.52
C SER A 157 -3.32 -10.98 0.65
N GLN A 158 -2.64 -10.93 -0.49
CA GLN A 158 -2.44 -12.09 -1.35
C GLN A 158 -1.63 -13.16 -0.63
N GLY A 159 -2.16 -14.37 -0.57
CA GLY A 159 -1.52 -15.51 0.08
C GLY A 159 -1.54 -15.45 1.61
N VAL A 160 -2.30 -14.55 2.25
CA VAL A 160 -2.39 -14.45 3.70
C VAL A 160 -3.55 -15.28 4.22
N LEU A 161 -3.26 -16.24 5.10
CA LEU A 161 -4.21 -17.22 5.63
C LEU A 161 -4.14 -17.29 7.15
N ARG A 162 -5.30 -17.27 7.81
CA ARG A 162 -5.42 -17.67 9.22
C ARG A 162 -5.65 -19.19 9.32
N ILE A 163 -4.99 -19.81 10.28
CA ILE A 163 -5.10 -21.22 10.59
C ILE A 163 -5.32 -21.38 12.08
N ASP A 164 -6.39 -22.07 12.45
CA ASP A 164 -6.77 -22.25 13.84
C ASP A 164 -6.18 -23.52 14.47
N ASN A 165 -5.71 -24.48 13.65
CA ASN A 165 -5.16 -25.75 14.13
C ASN A 165 -3.79 -26.02 13.52
N PHE A 166 -2.91 -26.61 14.30
CA PHE A 166 -1.57 -26.98 13.83
C PHE A 166 -1.60 -28.01 12.69
N SER A 167 -2.60 -28.92 12.70
CA SER A 167 -2.78 -29.95 11.66
C SER A 167 -2.88 -29.37 10.25
N ASP A 168 -3.38 -28.13 10.12
CA ASP A 168 -3.64 -27.48 8.83
C ASP A 168 -2.42 -26.71 8.30
N LEU A 169 -1.38 -26.55 9.13
CA LEU A 169 -0.23 -25.71 8.84
C LEU A 169 0.53 -26.14 7.58
N ALA A 170 0.81 -27.44 7.43
CA ALA A 170 1.55 -27.95 6.28
C ALA A 170 0.81 -27.71 4.94
N GLN A 171 -0.52 -27.86 4.95
CA GLN A 171 -1.36 -27.58 3.78
C GLN A 171 -1.34 -26.09 3.44
N ALA A 172 -1.43 -25.23 4.45
CA ALA A 172 -1.39 -23.77 4.24
C ALA A 172 -0.04 -23.29 3.73
N VAL A 173 1.07 -23.79 4.29
CA VAL A 173 2.43 -23.50 3.78
C VAL A 173 2.52 -23.84 2.29
N THR A 174 2.09 -25.05 1.91
CA THR A 174 2.07 -25.50 0.50
C THR A 174 1.21 -24.58 -0.37
N ARG A 175 0.05 -24.15 0.13
CA ARG A 175 -0.85 -23.24 -0.61
C ARG A 175 -0.21 -21.86 -0.81
N VAL A 176 0.36 -21.29 0.25
CA VAL A 176 1.02 -19.98 0.20
C VAL A 176 2.22 -19.99 -0.72
N GLN A 177 3.05 -21.04 -0.70
CA GLN A 177 4.18 -21.19 -1.63
C GLN A 177 3.73 -21.24 -3.09
N ARG A 178 2.62 -21.95 -3.37
CA ARG A 178 2.04 -22.00 -4.72
C ARG A 178 1.57 -20.62 -5.18
N ILE A 179 0.92 -19.85 -4.31
CA ILE A 179 0.47 -18.48 -4.61
C ILE A 179 1.66 -17.56 -4.86
N ALA A 180 2.72 -17.69 -4.06
CA ALA A 180 3.93 -16.89 -4.20
C ALA A 180 4.76 -17.25 -5.45
N CYS A 181 4.48 -18.39 -6.09
CA CYS A 181 5.28 -18.95 -7.18
C CYS A 181 6.77 -19.17 -6.81
N HIS A 182 7.06 -19.36 -5.53
CA HIS A 182 8.39 -19.55 -4.99
C HIS A 182 8.40 -20.67 -3.94
N GLU A 183 9.49 -21.43 -3.87
CA GLU A 183 9.75 -22.43 -2.83
C GLU A 183 10.40 -21.84 -1.57
N GLU A 184 10.50 -20.51 -1.48
CA GLU A 184 11.03 -19.84 -0.29
C GLU A 184 10.21 -20.20 0.96
N PRO A 185 10.85 -20.27 2.15
CA PRO A 185 10.13 -20.43 3.39
C PRO A 185 9.09 -19.34 3.58
N VAL A 186 7.88 -19.71 4.01
CA VAL A 186 6.81 -18.76 4.33
C VAL A 186 7.01 -18.20 5.73
N LEU A 187 6.39 -17.06 6.01
CA LEU A 187 6.33 -16.47 7.33
C LEU A 187 5.09 -17.01 8.05
N ILE A 188 5.28 -17.47 9.29
CA ILE A 188 4.23 -17.87 10.22
C ILE A 188 4.23 -16.85 11.35
N GLU A 189 3.09 -16.25 11.65
CA GLU A 189 2.94 -15.30 12.74
C GLU A 189 1.87 -15.74 13.71
N SER A 190 1.98 -15.36 14.98
CA SER A 190 0.85 -15.47 15.90
C SER A 190 -0.28 -14.55 15.44
N PHE A 191 -1.51 -15.04 15.44
CA PHE A 191 -2.66 -14.17 15.23
C PHE A 191 -2.80 -13.22 16.42
N VAL A 192 -2.79 -11.91 16.16
CA VAL A 192 -3.04 -10.90 17.18
C VAL A 192 -4.48 -10.39 17.06
N PRO A 193 -5.26 -10.38 18.16
CA PRO A 193 -6.66 -9.97 18.13
C PRO A 193 -6.81 -8.46 18.03
N GLY A 194 -8.03 -7.99 17.86
CA GLY A 194 -8.39 -6.59 17.97
C GLY A 194 -8.79 -5.93 16.65
N VAL A 195 -8.92 -4.61 16.69
CA VAL A 195 -9.21 -3.79 15.52
C VAL A 195 -7.92 -3.42 14.79
N GLU A 196 -8.03 -3.17 13.50
CA GLU A 196 -6.88 -2.75 12.70
C GLU A 196 -7.07 -1.34 12.20
N ILE A 197 -5.99 -0.56 12.23
CA ILE A 197 -5.90 0.78 11.64
C ILE A 197 -4.74 0.84 10.65
N ALA A 198 -4.87 1.75 9.68
CA ALA A 198 -3.77 2.13 8.81
C ALA A 198 -3.30 3.55 9.13
N VAL A 199 -1.99 3.74 9.23
CA VAL A 199 -1.34 5.03 9.49
C VAL A 199 -0.57 5.44 8.25
N GLU A 200 -0.96 6.58 7.68
CA GLU A 200 -0.23 7.24 6.59
C GLU A 200 0.69 8.30 7.17
N GLY A 201 1.94 8.30 6.75
CA GLY A 201 2.93 9.25 7.20
C GLY A 201 3.91 9.68 6.13
N LEU A 202 4.67 10.71 6.45
CA LEU A 202 5.80 11.19 5.67
C LEU A 202 7.02 11.24 6.58
N VAL A 203 8.06 10.49 6.23
CA VAL A 203 9.34 10.55 6.94
C VAL A 203 10.21 11.63 6.32
N ARG A 204 10.78 12.49 7.17
CA ARG A 204 11.68 13.56 6.75
C ARG A 204 12.87 13.62 7.71
N GLY A 205 14.06 13.35 7.18
CA GLY A 205 15.27 13.30 8.01
C GLY A 205 15.16 12.31 9.18
N GLY A 206 14.46 11.18 8.99
CA GLY A 206 14.23 10.15 10.00
C GLY A 206 13.09 10.42 10.99
N GLY A 207 12.47 11.61 10.96
CA GLY A 207 11.27 11.93 11.75
C GLY A 207 9.99 11.59 11.00
N LEU A 208 9.08 10.80 11.61
CA LEU A 208 7.76 10.50 11.06
C LEU A 208 6.79 11.63 11.39
N GLU A 209 6.16 12.18 10.36
CA GLU A 209 5.01 13.08 10.46
C GLU A 209 3.76 12.33 10.01
N VAL A 210 2.82 12.08 10.95
CA VAL A 210 1.57 11.36 10.64
C VAL A 210 0.64 12.29 9.87
N LEU A 211 0.22 11.85 8.70
CA LEU A 211 -0.67 12.59 7.80
C LEU A 211 -2.14 12.23 8.01
N ALA A 212 -2.43 10.95 8.20
CA ALA A 212 -3.78 10.45 8.42
C ALA A 212 -3.76 9.09 9.12
N THR A 213 -4.88 8.78 9.80
CA THR A 213 -5.17 7.45 10.32
C THR A 213 -6.53 7.01 9.82
N PHE A 214 -6.58 5.78 9.33
CA PHE A 214 -7.81 5.15 8.86
C PHE A 214 -8.23 4.03 9.81
N ASP A 215 -9.51 3.98 10.12
CA ASP A 215 -10.13 2.77 10.63
C ASP A 215 -10.33 1.76 9.49
N LYS A 216 -10.17 0.48 9.80
CA LYS A 216 -10.62 -0.65 9.00
C LYS A 216 -11.82 -1.27 9.73
N PRO A 217 -13.08 -0.84 9.43
CA PRO A 217 -14.25 -1.21 10.23
C PRO A 217 -14.62 -2.69 10.16
N ASP A 218 -14.34 -3.34 9.02
CA ASP A 218 -14.64 -4.76 8.85
C ASP A 218 -13.60 -5.61 9.58
N PRO A 219 -14.03 -6.68 10.30
CA PRO A 219 -13.12 -7.48 11.08
C PRO A 219 -12.17 -8.29 10.18
N LEU A 220 -10.87 -8.10 10.37
CA LEU A 220 -9.82 -8.86 9.68
C LEU A 220 -9.42 -10.07 10.55
N ASN A 221 -10.34 -11.01 10.74
CA ASN A 221 -10.17 -12.17 11.61
C ASN A 221 -9.94 -13.49 10.88
N GLY A 222 -9.84 -13.47 9.54
CA GLY A 222 -9.65 -14.65 8.71
C GLY A 222 -10.97 -15.31 8.26
N PRO A 223 -10.92 -16.38 7.48
CA PRO A 223 -9.71 -17.14 7.11
C PRO A 223 -8.77 -16.43 6.15
N THR A 224 -9.26 -15.44 5.39
CA THR A 224 -8.50 -14.50 4.56
C THR A 224 -8.59 -13.10 5.18
N PHE A 225 -7.70 -12.20 4.81
CA PHE A 225 -7.63 -10.85 5.37
C PHE A 225 -7.95 -9.81 4.29
N GLU A 226 -9.14 -9.96 3.67
CA GLU A 226 -9.58 -9.06 2.60
C GLU A 226 -9.96 -7.70 3.17
N GLU A 227 -9.26 -6.68 2.76
CA GLU A 227 -9.51 -5.31 3.17
C GLU A 227 -10.64 -4.73 2.31
N THR A 228 -11.66 -4.16 2.95
CA THR A 228 -12.84 -3.66 2.26
C THR A 228 -13.05 -2.17 2.48
N LEU A 229 -13.02 -1.71 3.72
CA LEU A 229 -13.33 -0.34 4.09
C LEU A 229 -12.15 0.35 4.77
N TYR A 230 -11.86 1.56 4.33
CA TYR A 230 -10.99 2.51 5.02
C TYR A 230 -11.75 3.80 5.28
N VAL A 231 -11.79 4.27 6.52
CA VAL A 231 -12.52 5.48 6.93
C VAL A 231 -11.62 6.38 7.76
N THR A 232 -11.55 7.66 7.42
CA THR A 232 -10.74 8.67 8.15
C THR A 232 -11.59 9.90 8.45
N PRO A 233 -11.37 10.60 9.60
CA PRO A 233 -10.43 10.30 10.67
C PRO A 233 -10.83 9.04 11.45
N SER A 234 -9.86 8.43 12.13
CA SER A 234 -10.13 7.32 13.03
C SER A 234 -11.04 7.74 14.20
N ARG A 235 -11.89 6.81 14.63
CA ARG A 235 -12.82 6.93 15.77
C ARG A 235 -12.22 6.44 17.09
N LEU A 236 -10.97 5.98 17.07
CA LEU A 236 -10.28 5.57 18.29
C LEU A 236 -9.98 6.78 19.18
N ALA A 237 -9.87 6.54 20.47
CA ALA A 237 -9.53 7.56 21.45
C ALA A 237 -8.14 8.17 21.16
N PRO A 238 -7.94 9.48 21.43
CA PRO A 238 -6.70 10.17 21.10
C PRO A 238 -5.44 9.53 21.70
N ASP A 239 -5.51 9.05 22.94
CA ASP A 239 -4.42 8.36 23.63
C ASP A 239 -4.04 7.03 22.97
N VAL A 240 -5.03 6.28 22.48
CA VAL A 240 -4.81 5.04 21.72
C VAL A 240 -4.11 5.35 20.40
N LEU A 241 -4.53 6.41 19.70
CA LEU A 241 -3.91 6.86 18.47
C LEU A 241 -2.50 7.38 18.68
N GLU A 242 -2.26 8.16 19.73
CA GLU A 242 -0.92 8.65 20.08
C GLU A 242 0.08 7.50 20.30
N HIS A 243 -0.36 6.47 21.03
CA HIS A 243 0.44 5.26 21.21
C HIS A 243 0.71 4.53 19.89
N ALA A 244 -0.30 4.37 19.01
CA ALA A 244 -0.13 3.77 17.70
C ALA A 244 0.84 4.58 16.82
N HIS A 245 0.73 5.89 16.82
CA HIS A 245 1.64 6.77 16.07
C HIS A 245 3.09 6.68 16.59
N ALA A 246 3.28 6.63 17.90
CA ALA A 246 4.59 6.42 18.52
C ALA A 246 5.19 5.07 18.11
N LEU A 247 4.40 3.99 18.14
CA LEU A 247 4.81 2.66 17.72
C LEU A 247 5.20 2.60 16.23
N VAL A 248 4.46 3.28 15.36
CA VAL A 248 4.82 3.39 13.93
C VAL A 248 6.10 4.20 13.74
N ALA A 249 6.30 5.28 14.52
CA ALA A 249 7.53 6.05 14.49
C ALA A 249 8.75 5.23 14.95
N GLU A 250 8.59 4.38 15.97
CA GLU A 250 9.62 3.44 16.41
C GLU A 250 9.95 2.42 15.32
N ALA A 251 8.92 1.86 14.68
CA ALA A 251 9.10 0.91 13.58
C ALA A 251 9.83 1.55 12.39
N ALA A 252 9.44 2.76 11.98
CA ALA A 252 10.11 3.49 10.91
C ALA A 252 11.60 3.74 11.20
N ARG A 253 11.92 4.13 12.43
CA ARG A 253 13.33 4.29 12.88
C ARG A 253 14.08 2.96 12.90
N ALA A 254 13.45 1.89 13.41
CA ALA A 254 14.04 0.55 13.42
C ALA A 254 14.39 0.07 12.02
N LEU A 255 13.55 0.38 11.02
CA LEU A 255 13.77 0.06 9.61
C LEU A 255 14.74 1.02 8.91
N ALA A 256 15.27 2.03 9.63
CA ALA A 256 16.15 3.08 9.11
C ALA A 256 15.51 3.86 7.94
N LEU A 257 14.20 4.08 7.98
CA LEU A 257 13.53 4.96 7.04
C LEU A 257 13.85 6.42 7.38
N VAL A 258 14.35 7.16 6.41
CA VAL A 258 14.76 8.57 6.60
C VAL A 258 14.02 9.53 5.70
N GLU A 259 13.41 9.05 4.60
CA GLU A 259 12.79 9.90 3.59
C GLU A 259 11.56 9.22 2.97
N GLY A 260 10.55 10.04 2.62
CA GLY A 260 9.43 9.64 1.79
C GLY A 260 8.21 9.10 2.54
N PRO A 261 7.18 8.68 1.79
CA PRO A 261 5.92 8.20 2.35
C PRO A 261 6.08 6.86 3.06
N VAL A 262 5.29 6.68 4.11
CA VAL A 262 5.17 5.43 4.86
C VAL A 262 3.71 5.10 5.05
N HIS A 263 3.35 3.86 4.73
CA HIS A 263 2.09 3.23 5.09
C HIS A 263 2.37 2.15 6.14
N ALA A 264 1.67 2.21 7.27
CA ALA A 264 1.82 1.21 8.33
C ALA A 264 0.46 0.70 8.81
N GLU A 265 0.42 -0.57 9.20
CA GLU A 265 -0.75 -1.22 9.76
C GLU A 265 -0.49 -1.61 11.20
N VAL A 266 -1.44 -1.29 12.08
CA VAL A 266 -1.36 -1.55 13.52
C VAL A 266 -2.64 -2.24 13.96
N ARG A 267 -2.50 -3.37 14.67
CA ARG A 267 -3.61 -4.00 15.38
C ARG A 267 -3.60 -3.60 16.84
N ILE A 268 -4.80 -3.39 17.37
CA ILE A 268 -5.05 -2.85 18.69
C ILE A 268 -6.06 -3.73 19.40
N ASP A 269 -5.62 -4.41 20.45
CA ASP A 269 -6.53 -5.12 21.35
C ASP A 269 -7.16 -4.13 22.32
N ARG A 270 -8.44 -3.85 22.11
CA ARG A 270 -9.19 -2.89 22.94
C ARG A 270 -9.37 -3.35 24.40
N ALA A 271 -9.28 -4.65 24.67
CA ALA A 271 -9.44 -5.19 26.02
C ALA A 271 -8.20 -4.99 26.87
N THR A 272 -7.00 -5.11 26.27
CA THR A 272 -5.72 -5.01 26.98
C THR A 272 -4.95 -3.71 26.69
N GLY A 273 -5.36 -2.95 25.67
CA GLY A 273 -4.63 -1.79 25.18
C GLY A 273 -3.34 -2.12 24.42
N ARG A 274 -3.02 -3.39 24.23
CA ARG A 274 -1.81 -3.81 23.50
C ARG A 274 -1.92 -3.48 22.03
N GLN A 275 -0.79 -3.08 21.45
CA GLN A 275 -0.69 -2.71 20.04
C GLN A 275 0.48 -3.42 19.38
N TRP A 276 0.31 -3.80 18.11
CA TRP A 276 1.33 -4.51 17.33
C TRP A 276 1.41 -3.95 15.92
N VAL A 277 2.63 -3.72 15.46
CA VAL A 277 2.89 -3.42 14.05
C VAL A 277 2.67 -4.68 13.19
N ILE A 278 1.75 -4.61 12.25
CA ILE A 278 1.45 -5.69 11.32
C ILE A 278 2.28 -5.57 10.04
N GLU A 279 2.36 -4.35 9.49
CA GLU A 279 3.11 -4.06 8.27
C GLU A 279 3.66 -2.64 8.29
N VAL A 280 4.80 -2.42 7.64
CA VAL A 280 5.34 -1.09 7.31
C VAL A 280 5.87 -1.13 5.89
N ALA A 281 5.31 -0.30 5.03
CA ALA A 281 5.72 -0.16 3.64
C ALA A 281 6.36 1.22 3.40
N GLY A 282 7.46 1.26 2.69
CA GLY A 282 8.17 2.50 2.31
C GLY A 282 7.51 3.20 1.10
N ARG A 283 6.17 3.28 1.11
CA ARG A 283 5.33 3.90 0.09
C ARG A 283 4.01 4.37 0.70
N SER A 284 3.23 5.13 -0.04
CA SER A 284 1.87 5.52 0.38
C SER A 284 0.87 4.37 0.28
N ILE A 285 -0.30 4.54 0.87
CA ILE A 285 -1.44 3.61 0.80
C ILE A 285 -1.71 3.15 -0.63
N GLY A 286 -2.04 1.86 -0.76
CA GLY A 286 -2.28 1.21 -2.05
C GLY A 286 -3.60 1.57 -2.72
N GLY A 287 -3.80 1.03 -3.91
CA GLY A 287 -5.00 1.23 -4.71
C GLY A 287 -5.23 2.72 -5.02
N LEU A 288 -6.48 3.14 -4.97
CA LEU A 288 -6.90 4.54 -5.09
C LEU A 288 -7.27 5.17 -3.73
N CYS A 289 -6.87 4.54 -2.61
CA CYS A 289 -7.28 4.96 -1.27
C CYS A 289 -6.78 6.37 -0.89
N SER A 290 -5.65 6.81 -1.47
CA SER A 290 -5.13 8.17 -1.32
C SER A 290 -6.12 9.27 -1.75
N ARG A 291 -7.07 8.97 -2.65
CA ARG A 291 -8.11 9.92 -3.08
C ARG A 291 -9.03 10.41 -1.97
N THR A 292 -9.06 9.72 -0.83
CA THR A 292 -9.77 10.15 0.37
C THR A 292 -9.07 11.29 1.12
N LEU A 293 -7.78 11.53 0.85
CA LEU A 293 -6.95 12.46 1.59
C LEU A 293 -6.83 13.81 0.89
N ARG A 294 -6.98 14.88 1.69
CA ARG A 294 -6.71 16.26 1.30
C ARG A 294 -6.02 16.98 2.45
N PHE A 295 -5.09 17.86 2.11
CA PHE A 295 -4.26 18.60 3.06
C PHE A 295 -4.31 20.09 2.78
N GLY A 296 -4.25 20.91 3.84
CA GLY A 296 -4.23 22.37 3.72
C GLY A 296 -5.40 22.90 2.87
N LEU A 297 -5.07 23.49 1.71
CA LEU A 297 -6.02 24.03 0.75
C LEU A 297 -6.22 23.05 -0.43
N ASP A 298 -6.75 21.88 -0.15
CA ASP A 298 -7.11 20.82 -1.13
C ASP A 298 -5.92 20.12 -1.82
N VAL A 299 -4.73 20.11 -1.20
CA VAL A 299 -3.56 19.41 -1.72
C VAL A 299 -3.73 17.91 -1.60
N ARG A 300 -3.42 17.17 -2.66
CA ARG A 300 -3.47 15.69 -2.70
C ARG A 300 -2.24 15.06 -2.06
N LEU A 301 -2.33 13.80 -1.64
CA LEU A 301 -1.20 13.06 -1.08
C LEU A 301 -0.05 12.93 -2.10
N GLU A 302 -0.36 12.64 -3.35
CA GLU A 302 0.62 12.51 -4.43
C GLU A 302 1.39 13.81 -4.65
N GLU A 303 0.73 14.97 -4.54
CA GLU A 303 1.40 16.26 -4.62
C GLU A 303 2.39 16.47 -3.46
N LEU A 304 2.01 16.07 -2.23
CA LEU A 304 2.94 16.11 -1.09
C LEU A 304 4.16 15.23 -1.33
N ILE A 305 3.95 14.03 -1.86
CA ILE A 305 5.02 13.07 -2.17
C ILE A 305 5.97 13.64 -3.22
N LEU A 306 5.44 14.20 -4.32
CA LEU A 306 6.24 14.79 -5.38
C LEU A 306 7.02 16.03 -4.89
N ARG A 307 6.38 16.91 -4.13
CA ARG A 307 7.05 18.06 -3.50
C ARG A 307 8.18 17.61 -2.59
N HIS A 308 7.93 16.59 -1.76
CA HIS A 308 8.94 16.06 -0.86
C HIS A 308 10.13 15.47 -1.63
N ALA A 309 9.88 14.59 -2.60
CA ALA A 309 10.91 13.95 -3.41
C ALA A 309 11.82 14.97 -4.15
N LEU A 310 11.25 16.07 -4.61
CA LEU A 310 11.95 17.16 -5.30
C LEU A 310 12.57 18.19 -4.35
N GLY A 311 12.40 18.05 -3.04
CA GLY A 311 12.87 19.06 -2.08
C GLY A 311 12.15 20.40 -2.16
N LEU A 312 10.92 20.42 -2.71
CA LEU A 312 10.10 21.62 -2.78
C LEU A 312 9.45 21.93 -1.43
N ARG A 313 9.02 23.19 -1.25
CA ARG A 313 8.30 23.61 -0.04
C ARG A 313 7.00 22.80 0.08
N LEU A 314 6.80 22.17 1.25
CA LEU A 314 5.56 21.50 1.58
C LEU A 314 4.52 22.50 2.09
N PRO A 315 3.24 22.35 1.71
CA PRO A 315 2.13 23.07 2.36
C PRO A 315 1.91 22.53 3.78
N PRO A 316 0.99 23.14 4.56
CA PRO A 316 0.60 22.56 5.85
C PRO A 316 0.13 21.11 5.67
N LEU A 317 0.73 20.20 6.44
CA LEU A 317 0.46 18.75 6.34
C LEU A 317 -0.78 18.31 7.13
N ARG A 318 -1.54 19.24 7.65
CA ARG A 318 -2.78 18.96 8.37
C ARG A 318 -3.86 18.50 7.39
N ARG A 319 -4.37 17.28 7.60
CA ARG A 319 -5.51 16.77 6.86
C ARG A 319 -6.76 17.66 7.05
N GLU A 320 -7.61 17.75 6.04
CA GLU A 320 -8.92 18.39 6.16
C GLU A 320 -9.78 17.74 7.27
N ARG A 321 -10.75 18.48 7.80
CA ARG A 321 -11.63 17.98 8.88
C ARG A 321 -12.73 17.05 8.39
N THR A 322 -13.15 17.20 7.14
CA THR A 322 -14.21 16.37 6.53
C THR A 322 -13.84 14.90 6.60
N ALA A 323 -14.79 14.08 7.06
CA ALA A 323 -14.59 12.64 7.04
C ALA A 323 -14.67 12.11 5.60
N ALA A 324 -13.83 11.13 5.30
CA ALA A 324 -13.77 10.51 4.00
C ALA A 324 -13.51 9.00 4.14
N GLY A 325 -13.88 8.24 3.13
CA GLY A 325 -13.63 6.80 3.13
C GLY A 325 -13.66 6.24 1.73
N VAL A 326 -13.13 5.04 1.64
CA VAL A 326 -13.13 4.23 0.42
C VAL A 326 -13.58 2.82 0.74
N LEU A 327 -14.39 2.27 -0.16
CA LEU A 327 -14.70 0.84 -0.22
C LEU A 327 -13.95 0.25 -1.40
N MET A 328 -13.12 -0.74 -1.13
CA MET A 328 -12.47 -1.57 -2.13
C MET A 328 -13.40 -2.74 -2.45
N LEU A 329 -13.87 -2.83 -3.69
CA LEU A 329 -14.83 -3.84 -4.12
C LEU A 329 -14.14 -5.20 -4.26
N PRO A 330 -14.45 -6.19 -3.37
CA PRO A 330 -13.79 -7.48 -3.42
C PRO A 330 -14.25 -8.32 -4.61
N VAL A 331 -13.46 -9.33 -4.97
CA VAL A 331 -13.82 -10.36 -5.94
C VAL A 331 -14.59 -11.49 -5.22
N PRO A 332 -15.91 -11.63 -5.42
CA PRO A 332 -16.72 -12.54 -4.59
C PRO A 332 -16.56 -14.02 -4.96
N LYS A 333 -16.17 -14.34 -6.19
CA LYS A 333 -15.92 -15.71 -6.69
C LYS A 333 -15.00 -15.71 -7.90
N ALA A 334 -14.39 -16.85 -8.19
CA ALA A 334 -13.65 -17.05 -9.43
C ALA A 334 -14.58 -17.11 -10.65
N GLY A 335 -14.12 -16.66 -11.82
CA GLY A 335 -14.85 -16.69 -13.08
C GLY A 335 -14.53 -15.51 -13.97
N ILE A 336 -15.35 -15.25 -14.97
CA ILE A 336 -15.18 -14.15 -15.92
C ILE A 336 -16.14 -13.01 -15.59
N LEU A 337 -15.61 -11.81 -15.34
CA LEU A 337 -16.44 -10.62 -15.12
C LEU A 337 -17.30 -10.32 -16.36
N LYS A 338 -18.61 -10.30 -16.20
CA LYS A 338 -19.55 -9.92 -17.27
C LYS A 338 -20.01 -8.49 -17.16
N ALA A 339 -20.43 -8.09 -15.95
CA ALA A 339 -20.90 -6.73 -15.70
C ALA A 339 -20.89 -6.39 -14.21
N VAL A 340 -20.84 -5.10 -13.91
CA VAL A 340 -21.18 -4.54 -12.61
C VAL A 340 -22.43 -3.67 -12.78
N HIS A 341 -23.54 -4.08 -12.16
CA HIS A 341 -24.83 -3.39 -12.24
C HIS A 341 -25.06 -2.53 -11.01
N GLY A 342 -25.96 -1.56 -11.10
CA GLY A 342 -26.39 -0.71 -9.99
C GLY A 342 -25.49 0.50 -9.73
N ILE A 343 -24.52 0.79 -10.60
CA ILE A 343 -23.54 1.87 -10.43
C ILE A 343 -24.23 3.23 -10.28
N GLU A 344 -25.24 3.55 -11.13
CA GLU A 344 -25.94 4.86 -11.06
C GLU A 344 -26.75 5.00 -9.77
N ALA A 345 -27.41 3.93 -9.32
CA ALA A 345 -28.12 3.93 -8.04
C ALA A 345 -27.15 4.11 -6.86
N ALA A 346 -26.01 3.43 -6.89
CA ALA A 346 -24.97 3.57 -5.88
C ALA A 346 -24.35 4.98 -5.87
N ARG A 347 -24.14 5.61 -7.05
CA ARG A 347 -23.69 7.01 -7.14
C ARG A 347 -24.68 8.01 -6.55
N ALA A 348 -25.98 7.72 -6.62
CA ALA A 348 -27.03 8.59 -6.09
C ALA A 348 -27.13 8.55 -4.56
N VAL A 349 -26.44 7.63 -3.87
CA VAL A 349 -26.41 7.57 -2.41
C VAL A 349 -25.75 8.84 -1.86
N ALA A 350 -26.42 9.50 -0.91
CA ALA A 350 -25.90 10.72 -0.29
C ALA A 350 -24.53 10.49 0.35
N GLY A 351 -23.56 11.36 0.03
CA GLY A 351 -22.19 11.24 0.52
C GLY A 351 -21.22 10.54 -0.45
N ILE A 352 -21.71 9.77 -1.43
CA ILE A 352 -20.84 9.17 -2.46
C ILE A 352 -20.28 10.27 -3.37
N LYS A 353 -18.98 10.17 -3.65
CA LYS A 353 -18.20 11.13 -4.46
C LYS A 353 -17.68 10.54 -5.77
N GLY A 354 -17.65 9.23 -5.87
CA GLY A 354 -17.20 8.54 -7.08
C GLY A 354 -17.27 7.03 -6.93
N ILE A 355 -17.41 6.36 -8.06
CA ILE A 355 -17.29 4.91 -8.21
C ILE A 355 -16.41 4.68 -9.42
N GLU A 356 -15.37 3.89 -9.24
CA GLU A 356 -14.43 3.54 -10.31
C GLU A 356 -14.28 2.03 -10.38
N ILE A 357 -14.67 1.44 -11.49
CA ILE A 357 -14.45 0.02 -11.79
C ILE A 357 -13.14 -0.08 -12.56
N THR A 358 -12.13 -0.72 -11.99
CA THR A 358 -10.79 -0.80 -12.55
C THR A 358 -10.53 -2.06 -13.38
N VAL A 359 -11.49 -2.97 -13.38
CA VAL A 359 -11.42 -4.23 -14.12
C VAL A 359 -12.42 -4.21 -15.27
N THR A 360 -11.95 -4.54 -16.48
CA THR A 360 -12.79 -4.58 -17.69
C THR A 360 -13.61 -5.87 -17.76
N ASN A 361 -14.80 -5.79 -18.39
CA ASN A 361 -15.59 -6.98 -18.70
C ASN A 361 -14.78 -7.95 -19.57
N GLY A 362 -14.94 -9.24 -19.32
CA GLY A 362 -14.18 -10.31 -19.98
C GLY A 362 -12.91 -10.71 -19.22
N THR A 363 -12.53 -9.99 -18.15
CA THR A 363 -11.36 -10.34 -17.34
C THR A 363 -11.65 -11.55 -16.46
N GLY A 364 -10.70 -12.50 -16.42
CA GLY A 364 -10.68 -13.58 -15.43
C GLY A 364 -10.42 -13.05 -14.03
N LEU A 365 -11.25 -13.47 -13.09
CA LEU A 365 -11.20 -13.07 -11.68
C LEU A 365 -10.87 -14.26 -10.80
N THR A 366 -10.09 -14.00 -9.77
CA THR A 366 -9.77 -14.95 -8.70
C THR A 366 -9.89 -14.21 -7.37
N PRO A 367 -10.66 -14.72 -6.39
CA PRO A 367 -10.75 -14.11 -5.07
C PRO A 367 -9.47 -14.34 -4.25
N LEU A 368 -9.31 -13.59 -3.17
CA LEU A 368 -8.28 -13.89 -2.17
C LEU A 368 -8.48 -15.31 -1.58
N PRO A 369 -7.40 -15.99 -1.21
CA PRO A 369 -6.02 -15.50 -1.15
C PRO A 369 -5.23 -15.64 -2.45
N GLU A 370 -5.75 -16.27 -3.50
CA GLU A 370 -5.06 -16.46 -4.78
C GLU A 370 -5.05 -15.18 -5.64
N GLY A 371 -6.13 -14.38 -5.57
CA GLY A 371 -6.28 -13.13 -6.32
C GLY A 371 -5.33 -12.02 -5.85
N ASP A 372 -5.13 -11.02 -6.71
CA ASP A 372 -4.20 -9.91 -6.51
C ASP A 372 -4.85 -8.52 -6.71
N ARG A 373 -6.19 -8.46 -6.85
CA ARG A 373 -6.87 -7.22 -7.25
C ARG A 373 -8.26 -7.08 -6.67
N TYR A 374 -8.71 -5.84 -6.62
CA TYR A 374 -10.09 -5.44 -6.38
C TYR A 374 -10.79 -5.13 -7.70
N LEU A 375 -12.13 -5.23 -7.72
CA LEU A 375 -12.93 -4.90 -8.92
C LEU A 375 -12.99 -3.39 -9.17
N GLY A 376 -12.84 -2.60 -8.12
CA GLY A 376 -12.94 -1.15 -8.18
C GLY A 376 -13.02 -0.52 -6.80
N PHE A 377 -13.36 0.75 -6.78
CA PHE A 377 -13.35 1.59 -5.59
C PHE A 377 -14.60 2.48 -5.55
N VAL A 378 -15.17 2.64 -4.36
CA VAL A 378 -16.26 3.58 -4.09
C VAL A 378 -15.77 4.58 -3.06
N PHE A 379 -15.93 5.88 -3.33
CA PHE A 379 -15.45 6.96 -2.48
C PHE A 379 -16.62 7.70 -1.85
N ALA A 380 -16.52 8.03 -0.56
CA ALA A 380 -17.51 8.84 0.15
C ALA A 380 -16.84 9.95 0.97
N ARG A 381 -17.59 11.06 1.17
CA ARG A 381 -17.25 12.17 2.04
C ARG A 381 -18.50 12.66 2.76
N ALA A 382 -18.39 12.90 4.06
CA ALA A 382 -19.48 13.40 4.89
C ALA A 382 -18.94 14.12 6.14
N ALA A 383 -19.84 14.58 7.01
CA ALA A 383 -19.49 15.30 8.23
C ALA A 383 -18.78 14.41 9.25
N THR A 384 -19.16 13.12 9.35
CA THR A 384 -18.58 12.18 10.33
C THR A 384 -18.21 10.85 9.68
N PRO A 385 -17.27 10.09 10.30
CA PRO A 385 -16.88 8.76 9.83
C PRO A 385 -18.04 7.76 9.75
N GLU A 386 -19.00 7.83 10.67
CA GLU A 386 -20.18 6.95 10.71
C GLU A 386 -21.06 7.16 9.47
N ILE A 387 -21.28 8.43 9.08
CA ILE A 387 -22.06 8.76 7.88
C ILE A 387 -21.33 8.28 6.62
N VAL A 388 -19.99 8.42 6.59
CA VAL A 388 -19.16 7.92 5.48
C VAL A 388 -19.29 6.41 5.36
N GLU A 389 -19.12 5.67 6.46
CA GLU A 389 -19.26 4.21 6.47
C GLU A 389 -20.65 3.76 6.04
N GLY A 390 -21.71 4.39 6.58
CA GLY A 390 -23.09 4.13 6.21
C GLY A 390 -23.35 4.34 4.71
N ALA A 391 -22.83 5.44 4.13
CA ALA A 391 -22.95 5.71 2.70
C ALA A 391 -22.24 4.67 1.84
N LEU A 392 -21.01 4.26 2.21
CA LEU A 392 -20.26 3.22 1.49
C LEU A 392 -20.98 1.87 1.53
N ARG A 393 -21.48 1.44 2.70
CA ARG A 393 -22.25 0.20 2.85
C ARG A 393 -23.57 0.23 2.06
N SER A 394 -24.27 1.37 2.08
CA SER A 394 -25.48 1.56 1.28
C SER A 394 -25.20 1.49 -0.22
N ALA A 395 -24.14 2.15 -0.68
CA ALA A 395 -23.74 2.07 -2.08
C ALA A 395 -23.35 0.63 -2.48
N TRP A 396 -22.63 -0.09 -1.62
CA TRP A 396 -22.28 -1.49 -1.89
C TRP A 396 -23.51 -2.37 -2.05
N SER A 397 -24.51 -2.23 -1.17
CA SER A 397 -25.73 -3.06 -1.23
C SER A 397 -26.52 -2.92 -2.54
N LEU A 398 -26.28 -1.83 -3.30
CA LEU A 398 -26.91 -1.57 -4.60
C LEU A 398 -26.10 -2.14 -5.77
N LEU A 399 -24.83 -2.45 -5.56
CA LEU A 399 -23.97 -3.04 -6.60
C LEU A 399 -24.22 -4.55 -6.73
N ARG A 400 -24.32 -5.02 -7.95
CA ARG A 400 -24.43 -6.44 -8.29
C ARG A 400 -23.35 -6.82 -9.29
N ILE A 401 -22.47 -7.73 -8.89
CA ILE A 401 -21.35 -8.19 -9.70
C ILE A 401 -21.76 -9.49 -10.39
N GLN A 402 -21.82 -9.49 -11.73
CA GLN A 402 -22.13 -10.64 -12.55
C GLN A 402 -20.84 -11.30 -13.00
N ILE A 403 -20.63 -12.55 -12.59
CA ILE A 403 -19.47 -13.40 -12.92
C ILE A 403 -20.00 -14.75 -13.39
N ASP A 404 -19.52 -15.22 -14.54
CA ASP A 404 -19.79 -16.55 -15.09
C ASP A 404 -18.61 -17.49 -14.84
#